data_7d5aca75da46bc14b7373fd866737cd1
#
_entry.id   7d5aca75da46bc14b7373fd866737cd1
#
_cell.length_a   1.000
_cell.length_b   1.000
_cell.length_c   1.000
_cell.angle_alpha   90.00
_cell.angle_beta   90.00
_cell.angle_gamma   90.00
#
_symmetry.space_group_name_H-M   'P 1'
#
loop_
_entity.id
_entity.type
_entity.pdbx_description
1 polymer ?
#
loop_
_entity_poly.entity_id
_entity_poly.type
_entity_poly.pdbx_seq_one_letter_code
_entity_poly.pdbx_strand_id
1 'polypeptide(L)'
;ATGVVGSTFLKVLEERDFPFENIYMMASKKSAGKTLTFKGKEYTVEELTEHSFDKPIDIALFSAGGSTSEKFAPIAAAHGVTVVDNSSQWRMDKEVPLVVPEVNPQDIAWNKGIIANPNCSTIQAMVALKPLQDKYGIKRVVYSTYQAVSGSGVKGINDLKNGLAGDDEHLQAYAHPIAGNCLPHIDVFTDNGYTKEEMKMINETHKILGDDDIKVTATTVRVPVFDSHSESINIELEKPFELEDVVELFKNSPGIVVQDD
;
A
#
# COMPACT_ATOMS: atom_id res chain seq x y z
N ALA A 1 13.09 -8.49 -3.20
CA ALA A 1 13.55 -8.38 -1.81
C ALA A 1 14.43 -7.13 -1.53
N THR A 2 15.14 -6.59 -2.52
CA THR A 2 16.21 -5.57 -2.31
C THR A 2 15.75 -4.10 -2.32
N GLY A 3 14.47 -3.80 -2.55
CA GLY A 3 13.90 -2.45 -2.51
C GLY A 3 13.41 -2.07 -1.10
N VAL A 4 12.97 -0.80 -0.92
CA VAL A 4 12.47 -0.28 0.37
C VAL A 4 11.36 -1.18 0.93
N VAL A 5 10.33 -1.47 0.16
CA VAL A 5 9.22 -2.33 0.60
C VAL A 5 9.67 -3.76 0.88
N GLY A 6 10.55 -4.33 0.03
CA GLY A 6 11.09 -5.69 0.26
C GLY A 6 11.88 -5.79 1.57
N SER A 7 12.68 -4.78 1.89
CA SER A 7 13.40 -4.71 3.18
C SER A 7 12.43 -4.55 4.36
N THR A 8 11.35 -3.78 4.18
CA THR A 8 10.31 -3.63 5.18
C THR A 8 9.54 -4.93 5.40
N PHE A 9 9.25 -5.70 4.34
CA PHE A 9 8.66 -7.04 4.49
C PHE A 9 9.50 -7.93 5.41
N LEU A 10 10.81 -8.00 5.17
CA LEU A 10 11.71 -8.82 6.01
C LEU A 10 11.66 -8.37 7.47
N LYS A 11 11.74 -7.05 7.71
CA LYS A 11 11.66 -6.49 9.06
C LYS A 11 10.34 -6.87 9.75
N VAL A 12 9.20 -6.69 9.09
CA VAL A 12 7.88 -7.00 9.66
C VAL A 12 7.67 -8.50 9.88
N LEU A 13 8.15 -9.35 8.97
CA LEU A 13 8.11 -10.81 9.15
C LEU A 13 8.92 -11.26 10.37
N GLU A 14 10.05 -10.60 10.63
CA GLU A 14 10.87 -10.85 11.82
C GLU A 14 10.20 -10.34 13.10
N GLU A 15 9.73 -9.09 13.13
CA GLU A 15 9.03 -8.47 14.26
C GLU A 15 7.76 -9.24 14.68
N ARG A 16 7.05 -9.82 13.71
CA ARG A 16 5.82 -10.59 13.95
C ARG A 16 6.06 -12.08 14.14
N ASP A 17 7.31 -12.51 14.15
CA ASP A 17 7.70 -13.91 14.20
C ASP A 17 6.89 -14.80 13.25
N PHE A 18 6.74 -14.34 12.00
CA PHE A 18 5.95 -15.04 10.99
C PHE A 18 6.50 -16.46 10.76
N PRO A 19 5.67 -17.51 10.86
CA PRO A 19 6.13 -18.88 10.73
C PRO A 19 6.43 -19.21 9.26
N PHE A 20 7.63 -19.76 8.99
CA PHE A 20 8.01 -20.30 7.69
C PHE A 20 9.12 -21.35 7.88
N GLU A 21 9.20 -22.32 6.99
CA GLU A 21 10.29 -23.27 6.92
C GLU A 21 11.42 -22.78 6.02
N ASN A 22 11.04 -22.25 4.86
CA ASN A 22 11.97 -21.73 3.85
C ASN A 22 11.56 -20.33 3.40
N ILE A 23 12.54 -19.51 3.05
CA ILE A 23 12.33 -18.20 2.43
C ILE A 23 13.24 -18.07 1.20
N TYR A 24 12.67 -17.61 0.09
CA TYR A 24 13.37 -17.35 -1.16
C TYR A 24 13.35 -15.86 -1.46
N MET A 25 14.53 -15.25 -1.57
CA MET A 25 14.66 -13.82 -1.81
C MET A 25 14.91 -13.56 -3.28
N MET A 26 13.90 -13.08 -3.99
CA MET A 26 13.96 -12.89 -5.43
C MET A 26 14.04 -11.40 -5.79
N ALA A 27 14.74 -11.09 -6.86
CA ALA A 27 14.82 -9.74 -7.43
C ALA A 27 15.15 -9.79 -8.93
N SER A 28 15.32 -8.62 -9.56
CA SER A 28 15.78 -8.54 -10.94
C SER A 28 17.21 -9.07 -11.08
N LYS A 29 17.60 -9.43 -12.30
CA LYS A 29 18.97 -9.87 -12.67
C LYS A 29 20.07 -8.94 -12.11
N LYS A 30 19.84 -7.63 -12.10
CA LYS A 30 20.79 -6.62 -11.55
C LYS A 30 21.10 -6.83 -10.06
N SER A 31 20.18 -7.41 -9.31
CA SER A 31 20.31 -7.63 -7.86
C SER A 31 20.55 -9.08 -7.50
N ALA A 32 20.47 -10.00 -8.43
CA ALA A 32 20.80 -11.40 -8.23
C ALA A 32 22.28 -11.57 -7.78
N GLY A 33 22.53 -12.52 -6.91
CA GLY A 33 23.84 -12.77 -6.30
C GLY A 33 24.20 -11.90 -5.09
N LYS A 34 23.39 -10.86 -4.78
CA LYS A 34 23.57 -10.10 -3.53
C LYS A 34 23.17 -10.95 -2.33
N THR A 35 23.81 -10.70 -1.19
CA THR A 35 23.45 -11.32 0.08
C THR A 35 22.57 -10.39 0.90
N LEU A 36 21.53 -10.93 1.51
CA LEU A 36 20.68 -10.26 2.50
C LEU A 36 20.70 -11.06 3.81
N THR A 37 20.80 -10.36 4.92
CA THR A 37 20.71 -10.98 6.25
C THR A 37 19.27 -10.91 6.74
N PHE A 38 18.73 -12.04 7.20
CA PHE A 38 17.39 -12.13 7.79
C PHE A 38 17.39 -13.14 8.94
N LYS A 39 16.86 -12.80 10.12
CA LYS A 39 16.90 -13.60 11.36
C LYS A 39 18.31 -14.16 11.63
N GLY A 40 19.36 -13.36 11.42
CA GLY A 40 20.76 -13.73 11.66
C GLY A 40 21.38 -14.71 10.65
N LYS A 41 20.65 -15.08 9.58
CA LYS A 41 21.16 -15.95 8.50
C LYS A 41 21.34 -15.14 7.21
N GLU A 42 22.33 -15.53 6.42
CA GLU A 42 22.56 -14.97 5.11
C GLU A 42 21.79 -15.73 4.03
N TYR A 43 21.16 -14.97 3.13
CA TYR A 43 20.41 -15.50 1.99
C TYR A 43 20.90 -14.85 0.71
N THR A 44 21.19 -15.65 -0.30
CA THR A 44 21.53 -15.15 -1.63
C THR A 44 20.27 -14.77 -2.37
N VAL A 45 20.25 -13.55 -2.92
CA VAL A 45 19.14 -13.08 -3.77
C VAL A 45 19.20 -13.79 -5.12
N GLU A 46 18.12 -14.41 -5.52
CA GLU A 46 17.97 -15.11 -6.79
C GLU A 46 17.36 -14.18 -7.85
N GLU A 47 17.65 -14.45 -9.12
CA GLU A 47 16.95 -13.80 -10.22
C GLU A 47 15.50 -14.33 -10.30
N LEU A 48 14.52 -13.42 -10.39
CA LEU A 48 13.15 -13.79 -10.67
C LEU A 48 13.01 -14.19 -12.14
N THR A 49 12.66 -15.44 -12.38
CA THR A 49 12.44 -16.05 -13.71
C THR A 49 11.12 -16.81 -13.73
N GLU A 50 10.71 -17.29 -14.88
CA GLU A 50 9.50 -18.14 -15.02
C GLU A 50 9.62 -19.46 -14.25
N HIS A 51 10.85 -19.95 -14.02
CA HIS A 51 11.16 -21.16 -13.25
C HIS A 51 11.31 -20.93 -11.74
N SER A 52 11.16 -19.68 -11.28
CA SER A 52 11.32 -19.37 -9.85
C SER A 52 10.28 -20.05 -8.96
N PHE A 53 9.13 -20.43 -9.53
CA PHE A 53 8.01 -21.03 -8.84
C PHE A 53 7.93 -22.57 -9.00
N ASP A 54 8.94 -23.20 -9.63
CA ASP A 54 9.10 -24.68 -9.64
C ASP A 54 9.47 -25.22 -8.24
N LYS A 55 9.79 -24.34 -7.30
CA LYS A 55 10.10 -24.62 -5.91
C LYS A 55 8.83 -24.76 -5.06
N PRO A 56 8.89 -25.46 -3.91
CA PRO A 56 7.78 -25.50 -2.98
C PRO A 56 7.61 -24.15 -2.28
N ILE A 57 6.72 -23.35 -2.81
CA ILE A 57 6.36 -22.01 -2.30
C ILE A 57 4.87 -21.97 -2.07
N ASP A 58 4.44 -21.67 -0.85
CA ASP A 58 3.03 -21.50 -0.51
C ASP A 58 2.55 -20.07 -0.75
N ILE A 59 3.37 -19.07 -0.37
CA ILE A 59 3.02 -17.66 -0.41
C ILE A 59 4.15 -16.84 -1.05
N ALA A 60 3.81 -15.90 -1.92
CA ALA A 60 4.75 -14.97 -2.51
C ALA A 60 4.30 -13.51 -2.29
N LEU A 61 5.17 -12.70 -1.66
CA LEU A 61 4.96 -11.27 -1.47
C LEU A 61 5.57 -10.49 -2.63
N PHE A 62 4.75 -9.85 -3.44
CA PHE A 62 5.17 -9.09 -4.62
C PHE A 62 5.22 -7.58 -4.33
N SER A 63 6.35 -6.96 -4.65
CA SER A 63 6.53 -5.49 -4.59
C SER A 63 7.62 -5.03 -5.57
N ALA A 64 7.57 -5.53 -6.80
CA ALA A 64 8.55 -5.22 -7.85
C ALA A 64 7.96 -4.37 -8.99
N GLY A 65 6.80 -3.74 -8.76
CA GLY A 65 6.06 -2.92 -9.71
C GLY A 65 5.08 -3.70 -10.59
N GLY A 66 4.16 -2.96 -11.24
CA GLY A 66 3.02 -3.53 -11.97
C GLY A 66 3.43 -4.47 -13.10
N SER A 67 4.36 -4.08 -13.96
CA SER A 67 4.81 -4.91 -15.09
C SER A 67 5.44 -6.24 -14.66
N THR A 68 6.14 -6.25 -13.52
CA THR A 68 6.69 -7.50 -12.95
C THR A 68 5.56 -8.37 -12.41
N SER A 69 4.60 -7.77 -11.72
CA SER A 69 3.45 -8.49 -11.20
C SER A 69 2.56 -9.03 -12.32
N GLU A 70 2.28 -8.24 -13.36
CA GLU A 70 1.53 -8.65 -14.53
C GLU A 70 2.10 -9.93 -15.16
N LYS A 71 3.44 -9.99 -15.29
CA LYS A 71 4.11 -11.14 -15.88
C LYS A 71 4.15 -12.34 -14.94
N PHE A 72 4.57 -12.16 -13.70
CA PHE A 72 4.97 -13.27 -12.83
C PHE A 72 3.90 -13.72 -11.82
N ALA A 73 2.92 -12.89 -11.45
CA ALA A 73 1.90 -13.29 -10.52
C ALA A 73 0.99 -14.40 -11.08
N PRO A 74 0.55 -14.36 -12.36
CA PRO A 74 -0.20 -15.48 -12.96
C PRO A 74 0.62 -16.78 -13.04
N ILE A 75 1.92 -16.70 -13.30
CA ILE A 75 2.81 -17.86 -13.32
C ILE A 75 2.89 -18.48 -11.92
N ALA A 76 3.10 -17.68 -10.89
CA ALA A 76 3.11 -18.15 -9.50
C ALA A 76 1.79 -18.81 -9.12
N ALA A 77 0.66 -18.16 -9.42
CA ALA A 77 -0.68 -18.71 -9.16
C ALA A 77 -0.94 -20.04 -9.87
N ALA A 78 -0.46 -20.20 -11.11
CA ALA A 78 -0.56 -21.45 -11.86
C ALA A 78 0.26 -22.60 -11.23
N HIS A 79 1.30 -22.28 -10.43
CA HIS A 79 2.07 -23.25 -9.64
C HIS A 79 1.46 -23.50 -8.25
N GLY A 80 0.27 -22.97 -7.97
CA GLY A 80 -0.41 -23.14 -6.68
C GLY A 80 0.07 -22.18 -5.58
N VAL A 81 0.89 -21.19 -5.93
CA VAL A 81 1.38 -20.17 -5.00
C VAL A 81 0.32 -19.09 -4.77
N THR A 82 0.03 -18.75 -3.52
CA THR A 82 -0.80 -17.57 -3.22
C THR A 82 0.05 -16.31 -3.28
N VAL A 83 -0.23 -15.45 -4.24
CA VAL A 83 0.47 -14.17 -4.41
C VAL A 83 -0.26 -13.09 -3.62
N VAL A 84 0.47 -12.37 -2.76
CA VAL A 84 0.02 -11.09 -2.17
C VAL A 84 0.76 -9.97 -2.86
N ASP A 85 0.06 -9.22 -3.71
CA ASP A 85 0.65 -8.20 -4.58
C ASP A 85 0.45 -6.79 -4.06
N ASN A 86 1.55 -6.10 -3.81
CA ASN A 86 1.56 -4.71 -3.37
C ASN A 86 1.57 -3.69 -4.54
N SER A 87 1.63 -4.15 -5.80
CA SER A 87 1.54 -3.26 -6.95
C SER A 87 0.09 -2.82 -7.22
N SER A 88 -0.09 -1.85 -8.11
CA SER A 88 -1.43 -1.43 -8.53
C SER A 88 -2.05 -2.32 -9.63
N GLN A 89 -1.33 -3.34 -10.10
CA GLN A 89 -1.70 -4.11 -11.30
C GLN A 89 -3.08 -4.77 -11.19
N TRP A 90 -3.34 -5.42 -10.07
CA TRP A 90 -4.52 -6.27 -9.90
C TRP A 90 -5.64 -5.63 -9.07
N ARG A 91 -5.40 -4.45 -8.50
CA ARG A 91 -6.33 -3.84 -7.53
C ARG A 91 -7.74 -3.66 -8.06
N MET A 92 -7.89 -3.26 -9.34
CA MET A 92 -9.18 -3.02 -9.96
C MET A 92 -9.67 -4.19 -10.83
N ASP A 93 -8.91 -5.30 -10.87
CA ASP A 93 -9.39 -6.53 -11.52
C ASP A 93 -10.55 -7.14 -10.72
N LYS A 94 -11.66 -7.46 -11.41
CA LYS A 94 -12.89 -7.97 -10.77
C LYS A 94 -12.73 -9.40 -10.23
N GLU A 95 -11.76 -10.16 -10.72
CA GLU A 95 -11.47 -11.52 -10.29
C GLU A 95 -10.39 -11.61 -9.21
N VAL A 96 -9.84 -10.47 -8.81
CA VAL A 96 -8.80 -10.38 -7.78
C VAL A 96 -9.34 -9.60 -6.57
N PRO A 97 -9.37 -10.19 -5.38
CA PRO A 97 -9.78 -9.48 -4.17
C PRO A 97 -8.78 -8.39 -3.80
N LEU A 98 -9.29 -7.23 -3.43
CA LEU A 98 -8.55 -6.12 -2.87
C LEU A 98 -8.78 -6.07 -1.37
N VAL A 99 -7.79 -6.47 -0.56
CA VAL A 99 -8.02 -6.83 0.85
C VAL A 99 -7.30 -5.91 1.82
N VAL A 100 -8.07 -5.44 2.78
CA VAL A 100 -7.59 -4.89 4.06
C VAL A 100 -8.02 -5.85 5.15
N PRO A 101 -7.12 -6.55 5.86
CA PRO A 101 -7.49 -7.63 6.80
C PRO A 101 -8.47 -7.21 7.89
N GLU A 102 -8.41 -5.97 8.36
CA GLU A 102 -9.32 -5.41 9.38
C GLU A 102 -10.70 -5.04 8.81
N VAL A 103 -10.87 -5.01 7.48
CA VAL A 103 -12.04 -4.46 6.80
C VAL A 103 -12.85 -5.54 6.08
N ASN A 104 -12.21 -6.30 5.21
CA ASN A 104 -12.85 -7.28 4.34
C ASN A 104 -12.05 -8.61 4.24
N PRO A 105 -11.63 -9.23 5.37
CA PRO A 105 -10.84 -10.46 5.35
C PRO A 105 -11.57 -11.63 4.67
N GLN A 106 -12.90 -11.64 4.68
CA GLN A 106 -13.72 -12.66 4.01
C GLN A 106 -13.46 -12.72 2.48
N ASP A 107 -13.01 -11.62 1.88
CA ASP A 107 -12.77 -11.57 0.44
C ASP A 107 -11.56 -12.43 0.02
N ILE A 108 -10.70 -12.81 0.96
CA ILE A 108 -9.62 -13.76 0.71
C ILE A 108 -10.18 -15.09 0.21
N ALA A 109 -11.37 -15.50 0.65
CA ALA A 109 -11.93 -16.82 0.32
C ALA A 109 -12.20 -17.04 -1.17
N TRP A 110 -12.40 -15.97 -1.95
CA TRP A 110 -12.68 -16.11 -3.39
C TRP A 110 -11.48 -15.81 -4.29
N ASN A 111 -10.27 -15.62 -3.73
CA ASN A 111 -9.07 -15.42 -4.54
C ASN A 111 -8.79 -16.64 -5.46
N LYS A 112 -8.23 -16.36 -6.61
CA LYS A 112 -7.81 -17.35 -7.62
C LYS A 112 -6.27 -17.45 -7.71
N GLY A 113 -5.60 -17.34 -6.56
CA GLY A 113 -4.14 -17.37 -6.44
C GLY A 113 -3.48 -15.99 -6.37
N ILE A 114 -4.23 -14.88 -6.57
CA ILE A 114 -3.71 -13.52 -6.43
C ILE A 114 -4.63 -12.75 -5.49
N ILE A 115 -4.02 -12.04 -4.52
CA ILE A 115 -4.66 -11.12 -3.59
C ILE A 115 -3.98 -9.77 -3.75
N ALA A 116 -4.72 -8.72 -4.06
CA ALA A 116 -4.18 -7.37 -4.17
C ALA A 116 -4.18 -6.66 -2.81
N ASN A 117 -3.05 -6.00 -2.50
CA ASN A 117 -2.92 -5.10 -1.37
C ASN A 117 -3.23 -3.67 -1.84
N PRO A 118 -4.05 -2.89 -1.12
CA PRO A 118 -4.45 -1.55 -1.54
C PRO A 118 -3.30 -0.53 -1.61
N ASN A 119 -3.63 0.64 -2.15
CA ASN A 119 -2.78 1.82 -2.07
C ASN A 119 -2.47 2.19 -0.62
N CYS A 120 -1.28 2.72 -0.38
CA CYS A 120 -0.77 3.01 0.98
C CYS A 120 -1.64 4.01 1.76
N SER A 121 -2.21 5.02 1.10
CA SER A 121 -3.15 5.94 1.74
C SER A 121 -4.52 5.30 1.89
N THR A 122 -5.02 4.60 0.88
CA THR A 122 -6.33 3.93 0.95
C THR A 122 -6.39 2.92 2.10
N ILE A 123 -5.37 2.06 2.24
CA ILE A 123 -5.41 0.98 3.23
C ILE A 123 -5.59 1.49 4.66
N GLN A 124 -4.89 2.55 5.06
CA GLN A 124 -5.02 3.13 6.40
C GLN A 124 -6.36 3.83 6.60
N ALA A 125 -6.87 4.53 5.57
CA ALA A 125 -8.17 5.19 5.62
C ALA A 125 -9.31 4.17 5.80
N MET A 126 -9.26 3.04 5.10
CA MET A 126 -10.30 2.01 5.17
C MET A 126 -10.49 1.43 6.58
N VAL A 127 -9.41 1.30 7.36
CA VAL A 127 -9.48 0.83 8.75
C VAL A 127 -10.35 1.76 9.61
N ALA A 128 -10.26 3.08 9.40
CA ALA A 128 -11.08 4.05 10.10
C ALA A 128 -12.51 4.19 9.52
N LEU A 129 -12.66 4.06 8.19
CA LEU A 129 -13.96 4.24 7.54
C LEU A 129 -14.89 3.04 7.72
N LYS A 130 -14.36 1.82 7.78
CA LYS A 130 -15.18 0.60 7.89
C LYS A 130 -16.12 0.60 9.08
N PRO A 131 -15.69 0.88 10.33
CA PRO A 131 -16.60 0.95 11.46
C PRO A 131 -17.73 1.98 11.30
N LEU A 132 -17.41 3.13 10.67
CA LEU A 132 -18.39 4.18 10.38
C LEU A 132 -19.41 3.75 9.32
N GLN A 133 -18.93 3.10 8.25
CA GLN A 133 -19.79 2.56 7.20
C GLN A 133 -20.76 1.53 7.78
N ASP A 134 -20.29 0.61 8.62
CA ASP A 134 -21.11 -0.46 9.18
C ASP A 134 -22.18 0.07 10.15
N LYS A 135 -21.83 1.05 10.96
CA LYS A 135 -22.74 1.56 12.00
C LYS A 135 -23.68 2.65 11.48
N TYR A 136 -23.15 3.56 10.69
CA TYR A 136 -23.86 4.78 10.31
C TYR A 136 -24.19 4.91 8.84
N GLY A 137 -23.48 4.21 7.94
CA GLY A 137 -23.49 4.45 6.50
C GLY A 137 -22.73 5.72 6.13
N ILE A 138 -22.01 5.70 5.04
CA ILE A 138 -21.22 6.83 4.55
C ILE A 138 -21.83 7.34 3.25
N LYS A 139 -22.22 8.63 3.20
CA LYS A 139 -22.69 9.29 1.98
C LYS A 139 -21.55 9.88 1.16
N ARG A 140 -20.56 10.46 1.85
CA ARG A 140 -19.49 11.22 1.20
C ARG A 140 -18.21 11.16 2.00
N VAL A 141 -17.07 11.04 1.27
CA VAL A 141 -15.72 11.12 1.82
C VAL A 141 -14.91 12.15 1.05
N VAL A 142 -14.23 13.02 1.75
CA VAL A 142 -13.23 13.96 1.19
C VAL A 142 -11.90 13.65 1.85
N TYR A 143 -10.97 13.13 1.08
CA TYR A 143 -9.60 12.89 1.52
C TYR A 143 -8.70 14.10 1.29
N SER A 144 -7.89 14.42 2.29
CA SER A 144 -6.73 15.32 2.15
C SER A 144 -5.53 14.61 2.75
N THR A 145 -4.60 14.15 1.90
CA THR A 145 -3.48 13.34 2.36
C THR A 145 -2.21 14.16 2.52
N TYR A 146 -1.35 13.74 3.46
CA TYR A 146 -0.01 14.24 3.71
C TYR A 146 0.95 13.05 3.62
N GLN A 147 1.47 12.79 2.39
CA GLN A 147 2.17 11.56 2.08
C GLN A 147 3.68 11.69 2.20
N ALA A 148 4.30 10.77 2.95
CA ALA A 148 5.74 10.71 3.14
C ALA A 148 6.49 10.32 1.85
N VAL A 149 7.76 10.73 1.75
CA VAL A 149 8.60 10.49 0.57
C VAL A 149 8.97 9.02 0.36
N SER A 150 8.90 8.17 1.40
CA SER A 150 9.15 6.72 1.27
C SER A 150 8.22 6.04 0.27
N GLY A 151 7.02 6.57 0.04
CA GLY A 151 6.10 6.12 -1.01
C GLY A 151 6.66 6.24 -2.43
N SER A 152 7.63 7.13 -2.66
CA SER A 152 8.38 7.26 -3.92
C SER A 152 9.69 6.42 -3.92
N GLY A 153 9.87 5.57 -2.92
CA GLY A 153 11.03 4.69 -2.78
C GLY A 153 12.33 5.44 -2.48
N VAL A 154 13.47 4.79 -2.75
CA VAL A 154 14.81 5.33 -2.47
C VAL A 154 15.02 6.71 -3.10
N LYS A 155 14.48 6.96 -4.29
CA LYS A 155 14.64 8.23 -4.99
C LYS A 155 14.00 9.38 -4.22
N GLY A 156 12.76 9.22 -3.74
CA GLY A 156 12.08 10.25 -2.95
C GLY A 156 12.77 10.50 -1.61
N ILE A 157 13.25 9.45 -0.96
CA ILE A 157 14.05 9.58 0.26
C ILE A 157 15.33 10.36 0.01
N ASN A 158 16.00 10.10 -1.12
CA ASN A 158 17.22 10.82 -1.50
C ASN A 158 16.94 12.30 -1.80
N ASP A 159 15.86 12.60 -2.54
CA ASP A 159 15.48 13.99 -2.84
C ASP A 159 15.25 14.80 -1.56
N LEU A 160 14.58 14.22 -0.56
CA LEU A 160 14.42 14.91 0.73
C LEU A 160 15.74 15.05 1.48
N LYS A 161 16.58 14.02 1.54
CA LYS A 161 17.88 14.07 2.21
C LYS A 161 18.81 15.12 1.58
N ASN A 162 18.87 15.12 0.25
CA ASN A 162 19.72 16.05 -0.51
C ASN A 162 19.23 17.49 -0.32
N GLY A 163 17.91 17.74 -0.43
CA GLY A 163 17.32 19.05 -0.22
C GLY A 163 17.56 19.59 1.20
N LEU A 164 17.44 18.74 2.24
CA LEU A 164 17.78 19.10 3.61
C LEU A 164 19.27 19.42 3.80
N ALA A 165 20.14 18.88 2.94
CA ALA A 165 21.57 19.18 2.89
C ALA A 165 21.91 20.39 2.00
N GLY A 166 20.92 21.03 1.37
CA GLY A 166 21.08 22.21 0.51
C GLY A 166 21.30 21.90 -0.98
N ASP A 167 21.09 20.65 -1.41
CA ASP A 167 21.13 20.24 -2.82
C ASP A 167 19.70 20.04 -3.36
N ASP A 168 19.18 21.08 -3.99
CA ASP A 168 17.86 21.11 -4.62
C ASP A 168 17.92 20.93 -6.15
N GLU A 169 19.11 20.73 -6.73
CA GLU A 169 19.29 20.65 -8.18
C GLU A 169 19.24 19.21 -8.72
N HIS A 170 19.62 18.21 -7.92
CA HIS A 170 19.75 16.80 -8.35
C HIS A 170 18.52 15.97 -7.97
N LEU A 171 17.34 16.35 -8.47
CA LEU A 171 16.07 15.65 -8.20
C LEU A 171 16.00 14.31 -8.98
N GLN A 172 15.53 13.26 -8.29
CA GLN A 172 15.42 11.91 -8.83
C GLN A 172 13.96 11.42 -8.97
N ALA A 173 13.08 11.88 -8.08
CA ALA A 173 11.69 11.45 -7.99
C ALA A 173 10.70 12.56 -8.31
N TYR A 174 11.01 13.80 -7.94
CA TYR A 174 10.07 14.92 -8.01
C TYR A 174 10.48 15.96 -9.05
N ALA A 175 9.47 16.67 -9.60
CA ALA A 175 9.73 17.78 -10.51
C ALA A 175 10.17 19.08 -9.81
N HIS A 176 9.97 19.15 -8.49
CA HIS A 176 10.31 20.31 -7.65
C HIS A 176 10.93 19.83 -6.34
N PRO A 177 11.79 20.63 -5.69
CA PRO A 177 12.35 20.33 -4.39
C PRO A 177 11.26 20.01 -3.37
N ILE A 178 11.43 18.94 -2.62
CA ILE A 178 10.50 18.53 -1.56
C ILE A 178 10.87 19.09 -0.19
N ALA A 179 12.17 19.38 0.07
CA ALA A 179 12.60 19.94 1.33
C ALA A 179 11.95 21.32 1.54
N GLY A 180 11.21 21.48 2.65
CA GLY A 180 10.48 22.70 2.95
C GLY A 180 9.28 23.00 2.05
N ASN A 181 8.78 22.03 1.28
CA ASN A 181 7.73 22.23 0.30
C ASN A 181 6.62 21.17 0.41
N CYS A 182 5.44 21.48 -0.17
CA CYS A 182 4.32 20.54 -0.35
C CYS A 182 4.02 20.41 -1.84
N LEU A 183 3.99 19.17 -2.35
CA LEU A 183 3.79 18.90 -3.77
C LEU A 183 2.43 18.22 -3.99
N PRO A 184 1.37 18.96 -4.40
CA PRO A 184 0.03 18.42 -4.64
C PRO A 184 -0.07 17.76 -6.03
N HIS A 185 0.94 16.99 -6.41
CA HIS A 185 1.05 16.30 -7.69
C HIS A 185 1.74 14.96 -7.45
N ILE A 186 0.96 13.95 -7.08
CA ILE A 186 1.46 12.59 -6.91
C ILE A 186 0.96 11.73 -8.07
N ASP A 187 1.89 11.10 -8.82
CA ASP A 187 1.62 10.38 -10.06
C ASP A 187 1.18 11.35 -11.20
N VAL A 188 0.77 10.84 -12.34
CA VAL A 188 0.39 11.63 -13.52
C VAL A 188 -1.08 12.05 -13.46
N PHE A 189 -1.40 13.18 -14.07
CA PHE A 189 -2.79 13.61 -14.24
C PHE A 189 -3.55 12.74 -15.24
N THR A 190 -4.81 12.53 -14.95
CA THR A 190 -5.79 11.88 -15.84
C THR A 190 -6.66 12.93 -16.55
N ASP A 191 -7.42 12.52 -17.56
CA ASP A 191 -8.24 13.42 -18.38
C ASP A 191 -9.33 14.16 -17.60
N ASN A 192 -9.72 13.65 -16.43
CA ASN A 192 -10.72 14.26 -15.55
C ASN A 192 -10.15 15.28 -14.56
N GLY A 193 -8.83 15.57 -14.64
CA GLY A 193 -8.15 16.54 -13.80
C GLY A 193 -7.64 16.00 -12.45
N TYR A 194 -7.99 14.77 -12.08
CA TYR A 194 -7.38 14.09 -10.93
C TYR A 194 -6.02 13.49 -11.31
N THR A 195 -5.15 13.27 -10.32
CA THR A 195 -3.99 12.42 -10.48
C THR A 195 -4.37 10.93 -10.40
N LYS A 196 -3.52 10.05 -10.91
CA LYS A 196 -3.72 8.60 -10.73
C LYS A 196 -3.74 8.19 -9.26
N GLU A 197 -2.97 8.87 -8.41
CA GLU A 197 -2.98 8.59 -6.97
C GLU A 197 -4.34 8.91 -6.34
N GLU A 198 -4.94 10.04 -6.69
CA GLU A 198 -6.28 10.40 -6.24
C GLU A 198 -7.34 9.43 -6.76
N MET A 199 -7.24 9.01 -8.02
CA MET A 199 -8.14 8.00 -8.59
C MET A 199 -8.01 6.62 -7.92
N LYS A 200 -6.81 6.22 -7.45
CA LYS A 200 -6.66 5.00 -6.65
C LYS A 200 -7.47 5.09 -5.37
N MET A 201 -7.39 6.20 -4.64
CA MET A 201 -8.17 6.37 -3.41
C MET A 201 -9.67 6.30 -3.66
N ILE A 202 -10.16 6.93 -4.73
CA ILE A 202 -11.58 6.93 -5.10
C ILE A 202 -12.04 5.50 -5.43
N ASN A 203 -11.39 4.86 -6.39
CA ASN A 203 -11.81 3.57 -6.91
C ASN A 203 -11.63 2.42 -5.91
N GLU A 204 -10.53 2.44 -5.16
CA GLU A 204 -10.24 1.41 -4.16
C GLU A 204 -11.19 1.53 -2.96
N THR A 205 -11.61 2.75 -2.56
CA THR A 205 -12.64 2.95 -1.52
C THR A 205 -13.93 2.26 -1.90
N HIS A 206 -14.43 2.47 -3.11
CA HIS A 206 -15.66 1.84 -3.60
C HIS A 206 -15.52 0.30 -3.59
N LYS A 207 -14.42 -0.21 -4.12
CA LYS A 207 -14.21 -1.67 -4.20
C LYS A 207 -14.09 -2.33 -2.83
N ILE A 208 -13.34 -1.74 -1.89
CA ILE A 208 -13.11 -2.34 -0.56
C ILE A 208 -14.37 -2.27 0.31
N LEU A 209 -15.10 -1.14 0.26
CA LEU A 209 -16.34 -0.99 1.02
C LEU A 209 -17.53 -1.68 0.34
N GLY A 210 -17.41 -2.04 -0.94
CA GLY A 210 -18.48 -2.68 -1.73
C GLY A 210 -19.67 -1.74 -1.98
N ASP A 211 -19.42 -0.44 -2.09
CA ASP A 211 -20.46 0.58 -2.21
C ASP A 211 -20.05 1.67 -3.22
N ASP A 212 -20.62 1.61 -4.41
CA ASP A 212 -20.35 2.55 -5.50
C ASP A 212 -21.14 3.86 -5.38
N ASP A 213 -22.11 3.96 -4.46
CA ASP A 213 -22.94 5.14 -4.26
C ASP A 213 -22.28 6.20 -3.37
N ILE A 214 -21.26 5.83 -2.62
CA ILE A 214 -20.46 6.75 -1.80
C ILE A 214 -19.79 7.79 -2.69
N LYS A 215 -20.03 9.09 -2.41
CA LYS A 215 -19.37 10.18 -3.12
C LYS A 215 -17.97 10.38 -2.57
N VAL A 216 -16.95 10.11 -3.39
CA VAL A 216 -15.54 10.18 -2.96
C VAL A 216 -14.80 11.23 -3.79
N THR A 217 -14.01 12.06 -3.13
CA THR A 217 -12.97 12.89 -3.74
C THR A 217 -11.70 12.87 -2.92
N ALA A 218 -10.56 13.12 -3.55
CA ALA A 218 -9.27 13.10 -2.90
C ALA A 218 -8.37 14.24 -3.42
N THR A 219 -7.58 14.80 -2.51
CA THR A 219 -6.43 15.64 -2.83
C THR A 219 -5.21 15.00 -2.18
N THR A 220 -4.23 14.60 -3.01
CA THR A 220 -3.04 13.92 -2.50
C THR A 220 -1.82 14.82 -2.58
N VAL A 221 -1.12 14.99 -1.44
CA VAL A 221 0.00 15.92 -1.31
C VAL A 221 1.23 15.19 -0.77
N ARG A 222 2.36 15.31 -1.47
CA ARG A 222 3.66 14.88 -0.96
C ARG A 222 4.20 15.93 -0.02
N VAL A 223 4.61 15.51 1.18
CA VAL A 223 5.17 16.38 2.23
C VAL A 223 6.59 15.96 2.60
N PRO A 224 7.41 16.86 3.19
CA PRO A 224 8.81 16.59 3.52
C PRO A 224 8.96 15.76 4.80
N VAL A 225 8.34 14.58 4.82
CA VAL A 225 8.37 13.59 5.90
C VAL A 225 8.93 12.30 5.35
N PHE A 226 9.82 11.62 6.06
CA PHE A 226 10.47 10.41 5.58
C PHE A 226 9.52 9.23 5.49
N ASP A 227 8.80 8.93 6.56
CA ASP A 227 7.96 7.73 6.69
C ASP A 227 6.60 8.07 7.28
N SER A 228 5.61 7.22 7.01
CA SER A 228 4.22 7.30 7.44
C SER A 228 3.42 8.41 6.76
N HIS A 229 2.24 8.05 6.27
CA HIS A 229 1.28 9.02 5.74
C HIS A 229 0.33 9.47 6.83
N SER A 230 -0.14 10.71 6.73
CA SER A 230 -1.23 11.25 7.52
C SER A 230 -2.36 11.68 6.61
N GLU A 231 -3.59 11.69 7.13
CA GLU A 231 -4.76 12.10 6.36
C GLU A 231 -5.74 12.87 7.22
N SER A 232 -6.29 13.94 6.67
CA SER A 232 -7.48 14.59 7.17
C SER A 232 -8.65 14.12 6.31
N ILE A 233 -9.63 13.48 6.94
CA ILE A 233 -10.77 12.89 6.24
C ILE A 233 -12.05 13.54 6.73
N ASN A 234 -12.77 14.23 5.81
CA ASN A 234 -14.10 14.76 6.10
C ASN A 234 -15.14 13.77 5.58
N ILE A 235 -16.10 13.40 6.45
CA ILE A 235 -17.07 12.34 6.19
C ILE A 235 -18.47 12.88 6.46
N GLU A 236 -19.40 12.61 5.53
CA GLU A 236 -20.84 12.77 5.73
C GLU A 236 -21.48 11.39 5.92
N LEU A 237 -22.13 11.20 7.07
CA LEU A 237 -22.79 9.95 7.43
C LEU A 237 -24.29 9.99 7.06
N GLU A 238 -24.89 8.82 6.87
CA GLU A 238 -26.33 8.71 6.58
C GLU A 238 -27.19 8.87 7.82
N LYS A 239 -26.75 8.25 8.92
CA LYS A 239 -27.46 8.27 10.21
C LYS A 239 -26.87 9.32 11.14
N PRO A 240 -27.72 9.95 11.99
CA PRO A 240 -27.21 10.83 13.03
C PRO A 240 -26.30 10.09 14.00
N PHE A 241 -25.36 10.79 14.60
CA PHE A 241 -24.39 10.26 15.55
C PHE A 241 -24.09 11.26 16.67
N GLU A 242 -23.65 10.75 17.80
CA GLU A 242 -23.02 11.53 18.87
C GLU A 242 -21.51 11.28 18.84
N LEU A 243 -20.69 12.29 19.13
CA LEU A 243 -19.23 12.20 19.07
C LEU A 243 -18.67 11.13 19.99
N GLU A 244 -19.22 11.05 21.20
CA GLU A 244 -18.85 10.05 22.22
C GLU A 244 -19.04 8.62 21.72
N ASP A 245 -20.12 8.37 20.98
CA ASP A 245 -20.41 7.06 20.37
C ASP A 245 -19.42 6.70 19.26
N VAL A 246 -18.93 7.68 18.50
CA VAL A 246 -17.90 7.49 17.47
C VAL A 246 -16.56 7.20 18.12
N VAL A 247 -16.17 7.93 19.14
CA VAL A 247 -14.93 7.69 19.91
C VAL A 247 -14.93 6.28 20.52
N GLU A 248 -16.03 5.87 21.12
CA GLU A 248 -16.16 4.53 21.72
C GLU A 248 -16.15 3.43 20.63
N LEU A 249 -16.76 3.68 19.47
CA LEU A 249 -16.69 2.79 18.31
C LEU A 249 -15.24 2.57 17.88
N PHE A 250 -14.46 3.63 17.75
CA PHE A 250 -13.06 3.54 17.34
C PHE A 250 -12.19 2.84 18.38
N LYS A 251 -12.40 3.10 19.68
CA LYS A 251 -11.66 2.40 20.75
C LYS A 251 -11.86 0.88 20.71
N ASN A 252 -13.02 0.43 20.24
CA ASN A 252 -13.36 -0.99 20.13
C ASN A 252 -13.12 -1.59 18.74
N SER A 253 -12.60 -0.80 17.79
CA SER A 253 -12.35 -1.26 16.41
C SER A 253 -10.93 -1.79 16.26
N PRO A 254 -10.72 -2.91 15.54
CA PRO A 254 -9.39 -3.47 15.32
C PRO A 254 -8.53 -2.52 14.49
N GLY A 255 -7.24 -2.44 14.81
CA GLY A 255 -6.27 -1.63 14.05
C GLY A 255 -6.33 -0.13 14.32
N ILE A 256 -7.18 0.34 15.24
CA ILE A 256 -7.33 1.76 15.60
C ILE A 256 -6.82 2.01 17.03
N VAL A 257 -6.04 3.05 17.18
CA VAL A 257 -5.69 3.64 18.47
C VAL A 257 -6.21 5.07 18.48
N VAL A 258 -7.12 5.37 19.40
CA VAL A 258 -7.64 6.74 19.60
C VAL A 258 -6.66 7.50 20.47
N GLN A 259 -6.23 8.65 19.99
CA GLN A 259 -5.32 9.54 20.69
C GLN A 259 -5.81 10.98 20.49
N ASP A 260 -6.19 11.64 21.58
CA ASP A 260 -6.86 12.95 21.58
C ASP A 260 -6.02 14.06 22.20
N ASP A 261 -4.76 13.79 22.61
CA ASP A 261 -3.83 14.69 23.31
C ASP A 261 -2.49 14.92 22.60
#